data_465ff0c074172a3ad3f249fb81d01783
#
_entry.id   465ff0c074172a3ad3f249fb81d01783
#
_cell.length_a   1.000
_cell.length_b   1.000
_cell.length_c   1.000
_cell.angle_alpha   90.00
_cell.angle_beta   90.00
_cell.angle_gamma   90.00
#
_symmetry.space_group_name_H-M   'P 1'
#
loop_
_entity.id
_entity.type
_entity.pdbx_description
1 polymer ?
#
loop_
_entity_poly.entity_id
_entity_poly.type
_entity_poly.pdbx_seq_one_letter_code
_entity_poly.pdbx_strand_id
1 'polypeptide(L)'
;MLTATMHGPIVSLDALAGGGTHEGNNTSATRARSSLHESVRCGAAGKVDKALEHGLEAYREEDAPVELRLEAAKLCIDWYAALGSYGQCRKLAAQAARLGERYLERCHPLILMMRNSEAYWLAILGQHDMAIRKFSALLADMKHCPGLDPEISIAIRNNSAMPWKHTGKWKKAARVYRELLSEMEGQREEADMTLLTVRDNLAEVLSADRCYD
;
A
#
# COMPACT_ATOMS: atom_id res chain seq x y z
N MET A 1 6.26 4.67 -18.53
CA MET A 1 5.28 5.36 -17.69
C MET A 1 4.89 4.40 -16.58
N LEU A 2 5.34 4.66 -15.33
CA LEU A 2 5.02 3.85 -14.16
C LEU A 2 3.68 4.33 -13.60
N THR A 3 2.58 3.85 -14.15
CA THR A 3 1.27 3.96 -13.51
C THR A 3 1.10 2.77 -12.55
N ALA A 4 1.88 2.76 -11.49
CA ALA A 4 1.60 1.87 -10.38
C ALA A 4 0.41 2.47 -9.64
N THR A 5 -0.78 1.99 -9.90
CA THR A 5 -1.96 2.21 -9.08
C THR A 5 -1.75 1.55 -7.71
N MET A 6 -0.99 2.21 -6.84
CA MET A 6 -0.97 1.95 -5.39
C MET A 6 -2.24 2.53 -4.73
N HIS A 7 -3.20 2.94 -5.53
CA HIS A 7 -4.41 3.60 -5.07
C HIS A 7 -5.46 2.54 -4.73
N GLY A 8 -5.38 2.01 -3.51
CA GLY A 8 -6.63 1.78 -2.82
C GLY A 8 -7.34 3.13 -2.66
N PRO A 9 -8.66 3.16 -2.51
CA PRO A 9 -9.44 4.39 -2.51
C PRO A 9 -8.79 5.40 -1.58
N ILE A 10 -8.62 6.65 -2.08
CA ILE A 10 -8.33 7.80 -1.24
C ILE A 10 -9.33 7.71 -0.09
N VAL A 11 -8.82 7.50 1.12
CA VAL A 11 -9.70 7.41 2.30
C VAL A 11 -10.57 8.66 2.27
N SER A 12 -11.88 8.46 2.17
CA SER A 12 -12.84 9.55 2.23
C SER A 12 -12.55 10.31 3.52
N LEU A 13 -12.33 11.61 3.43
CA LEU A 13 -12.09 12.48 4.59
C LEU A 13 -13.20 12.34 5.65
N ASP A 14 -14.39 11.88 5.25
CA ASP A 14 -15.51 11.60 6.13
C ASP A 14 -15.30 10.39 7.05
N ALA A 15 -14.47 9.42 6.66
CA ALA A 15 -14.13 8.28 7.51
C ALA A 15 -13.22 8.67 8.68
N LEU A 16 -12.51 9.80 8.59
CA LEU A 16 -11.68 10.34 9.66
C LEU A 16 -12.48 11.16 10.70
N ALA A 17 -13.77 11.40 10.47
CA ALA A 17 -14.65 12.22 11.34
C ALA A 17 -15.30 11.43 12.49
N GLY A 18 -15.18 10.10 12.54
CA GLY A 18 -15.90 9.22 13.46
C GLY A 18 -15.16 8.87 14.75
N GLY A 19 -15.63 9.41 15.89
CA GLY A 19 -15.80 8.66 17.13
C GLY A 19 -14.77 8.79 18.24
N GLY A 20 -15.21 9.19 19.42
CA GLY A 20 -14.65 8.80 20.70
C GLY A 20 -14.21 9.94 21.63
N THR A 21 -15.00 10.15 22.65
CA THR A 21 -14.85 11.10 23.75
C THR A 21 -13.74 10.68 24.72
N HIS A 22 -12.64 11.40 24.76
CA HIS A 22 -11.75 11.57 25.93
C HIS A 22 -10.98 12.89 25.76
N GLU A 23 -11.20 13.86 26.62
CA GLU A 23 -10.76 15.26 26.47
C GLU A 23 -9.23 15.47 26.47
N GLY A 24 -8.43 14.57 27.03
CA GLY A 24 -6.96 14.72 27.06
C GLY A 24 -6.24 14.28 25.76
N ASN A 25 -6.80 13.32 25.04
CA ASN A 25 -6.26 12.79 23.76
C ASN A 25 -6.73 13.61 22.54
N ASN A 26 -7.58 14.60 22.75
CA ASN A 26 -8.27 15.32 21.68
C ASN A 26 -7.38 16.33 20.95
N THR A 27 -6.39 16.91 21.62
CA THR A 27 -5.53 17.97 21.03
C THR A 27 -4.54 17.38 20.01
N SER A 28 -3.87 16.30 20.35
CA SER A 28 -2.88 15.65 19.45
C SER A 28 -3.56 14.95 18.27
N ALA A 29 -4.67 14.24 18.52
CA ALA A 29 -5.49 13.69 17.45
C ALA A 29 -6.05 14.79 16.52
N THR A 30 -6.48 15.92 17.08
CA THR A 30 -6.98 17.06 16.31
C THR A 30 -5.87 17.71 15.49
N ARG A 31 -4.67 17.90 16.06
CA ARG A 31 -3.50 18.40 15.33
C ARG A 31 -3.12 17.47 14.18
N ALA A 32 -2.98 16.18 14.45
CA ALA A 32 -2.65 15.20 13.43
C ALA A 32 -3.69 15.18 12.28
N ARG A 33 -4.99 15.23 12.60
CA ARG A 33 -6.05 15.32 11.59
C ARG A 33 -5.97 16.60 10.77
N SER A 34 -5.71 17.75 11.43
CA SER A 34 -5.56 19.05 10.75
C SER A 34 -4.37 19.02 9.79
N SER A 35 -3.20 18.51 10.23
CA SER A 35 -2.02 18.38 9.38
C SER A 35 -2.27 17.38 8.23
N LEU A 36 -2.97 16.27 8.47
CA LEU A 36 -3.32 15.31 7.43
C LEU A 36 -4.26 15.93 6.37
N HIS A 37 -5.28 16.67 6.82
CA HIS A 37 -6.18 17.40 5.93
C HIS A 37 -5.42 18.44 5.08
N GLU A 38 -4.52 19.19 5.68
CA GLU A 38 -3.69 20.16 4.99
C GLU A 38 -2.75 19.49 3.99
N SER A 39 -2.21 18.30 4.32
CA SER A 39 -1.43 17.47 3.40
C SER A 39 -2.22 17.14 2.14
N VAL A 40 -3.44 16.64 2.29
CA VAL A 40 -4.33 16.31 1.16
C VAL A 40 -4.64 17.57 0.34
N ARG A 41 -4.97 18.69 0.98
CA ARG A 41 -5.27 19.96 0.32
C ARG A 41 -4.09 20.50 -0.49
N CYS A 42 -2.89 20.45 0.08
CA CYS A 42 -1.66 20.86 -0.61
C CYS A 42 -1.36 19.94 -1.80
N GLY A 43 -1.54 18.64 -1.65
CA GLY A 43 -1.35 17.66 -2.73
C GLY A 43 -2.32 17.88 -3.89
N ALA A 44 -3.61 18.11 -3.60
CA ALA A 44 -4.61 18.45 -4.61
C ALA A 44 -4.27 19.76 -5.36
N ALA A 45 -3.57 20.69 -4.72
CA ALA A 45 -3.07 21.93 -5.32
C ALA A 45 -1.71 21.76 -6.04
N GLY A 46 -1.19 20.54 -6.19
CA GLY A 46 0.10 20.25 -6.82
C GLY A 46 1.34 20.66 -5.99
N LYS A 47 1.16 21.04 -4.72
CA LYS A 47 2.24 21.48 -3.81
C LYS A 47 2.78 20.29 -3.02
N VAL A 48 3.42 19.35 -3.72
CA VAL A 48 3.80 18.04 -3.16
C VAL A 48 4.76 18.16 -1.97
N ASP A 49 5.72 19.09 -2.00
CA ASP A 49 6.65 19.29 -0.88
C ASP A 49 5.92 19.69 0.41
N LYS A 50 4.97 20.64 0.31
CA LYS A 50 4.14 21.06 1.45
C LYS A 50 3.19 19.95 1.90
N ALA A 51 2.64 19.19 0.96
CA ALA A 51 1.81 18.05 1.27
C ALA A 51 2.59 17.01 2.10
N LEU A 52 3.81 16.72 1.70
CA LEU A 52 4.72 15.83 2.42
C LEU A 52 5.09 16.38 3.81
N GLU A 53 5.38 17.66 3.94
CA GLU A 53 5.68 18.32 5.22
C GLU A 53 4.54 18.11 6.22
N HIS A 54 3.32 18.49 5.86
CA HIS A 54 2.15 18.30 6.71
C HIS A 54 1.81 16.82 7.00
N GLY A 55 1.98 15.94 6.01
CA GLY A 55 1.81 14.51 6.24
C GLY A 55 2.80 13.94 7.25
N LEU A 56 4.07 14.37 7.19
CA LEU A 56 5.10 13.98 8.15
C LEU A 56 4.88 14.58 9.54
N GLU A 57 4.31 15.78 9.66
CA GLU A 57 3.87 16.35 10.95
C GLU A 57 2.81 15.43 11.59
N ALA A 58 1.78 15.05 10.83
CA ALA A 58 0.75 14.15 11.33
C ALA A 58 1.31 12.78 11.75
N TYR A 59 2.24 12.21 10.97
CA TYR A 59 2.90 10.94 11.30
C TYR A 59 3.73 11.02 12.58
N ARG A 60 4.39 12.14 12.86
CA ARG A 60 5.27 12.35 14.02
C ARG A 60 4.56 12.72 15.30
N GLU A 61 3.28 13.03 15.26
CA GLU A 61 2.50 13.39 16.46
C GLU A 61 2.35 12.14 17.36
N GLU A 62 3.27 11.99 18.33
CA GLU A 62 3.45 10.74 19.09
C GLU A 62 2.21 10.35 19.90
N ASP A 63 1.47 11.33 20.42
CA ASP A 63 0.26 11.11 21.20
C ASP A 63 -1.02 10.94 20.35
N ALA A 64 -0.91 11.00 19.02
CA ALA A 64 -2.03 10.74 18.13
C ALA A 64 -2.30 9.23 18.01
N PRO A 65 -3.57 8.82 17.76
CA PRO A 65 -3.90 7.43 17.49
C PRO A 65 -3.00 6.81 16.44
N VAL A 66 -2.56 5.58 16.67
CA VAL A 66 -1.61 4.90 15.76
C VAL A 66 -2.17 4.73 14.36
N GLU A 67 -3.47 4.48 14.23
CA GLU A 67 -4.16 4.36 12.95
C GLU A 67 -4.03 5.65 12.13
N LEU A 68 -4.23 6.79 12.76
CA LEU A 68 -4.11 8.10 12.12
C LEU A 68 -2.67 8.37 11.66
N ARG A 69 -1.69 7.96 12.46
CA ARG A 69 -0.26 8.03 12.09
C ARG A 69 0.05 7.12 10.90
N LEU A 70 -0.51 5.92 10.85
CA LEU A 70 -0.32 5.00 9.73
C LEU A 70 -0.97 5.50 8.45
N GLU A 71 -2.15 6.12 8.53
CA GLU A 71 -2.78 6.81 7.40
C GLU A 71 -1.91 7.97 6.88
N ALA A 72 -1.35 8.75 7.79
CA ALA A 72 -0.40 9.82 7.42
C ALA A 72 0.86 9.25 6.74
N ALA A 73 1.40 8.14 7.25
CA ALA A 73 2.54 7.46 6.63
C ALA A 73 2.22 6.97 5.21
N LYS A 74 1.02 6.40 5.00
CA LYS A 74 0.54 5.98 3.68
C LYS A 74 0.55 7.15 2.69
N LEU A 75 -0.04 8.27 3.08
CA LEU A 75 -0.10 9.47 2.25
C LEU A 75 1.31 10.02 1.96
N CYS A 76 2.20 10.05 2.95
CA CYS A 76 3.59 10.48 2.75
C CYS A 76 4.36 9.55 1.79
N ILE A 77 4.07 8.25 1.81
CA ILE A 77 4.67 7.30 0.85
C ILE A 77 4.26 7.67 -0.57
N ASP A 78 3.00 8.04 -0.80
CA ASP A 78 2.52 8.47 -2.12
C ASP A 78 3.19 9.77 -2.56
N TRP A 79 3.37 10.74 -1.66
CA TRP A 79 4.10 11.97 -1.96
C TRP A 79 5.59 11.73 -2.24
N TYR A 80 6.26 10.87 -1.46
CA TYR A 80 7.63 10.47 -1.76
C TYR A 80 7.75 9.77 -3.12
N ALA A 81 6.77 8.94 -3.48
CA ALA A 81 6.73 8.30 -4.79
C ALA A 81 6.58 9.32 -5.92
N ALA A 82 5.70 10.32 -5.76
CA ALA A 82 5.52 11.42 -6.71
C ALA A 82 6.83 12.23 -6.90
N LEU A 83 7.64 12.34 -5.85
CA LEU A 83 8.96 12.99 -5.90
C LEU A 83 10.10 12.07 -6.36
N GLY A 84 9.82 10.81 -6.74
CA GLY A 84 10.83 9.83 -7.14
C GLY A 84 11.71 9.34 -5.99
N SER A 85 11.36 9.65 -4.73
CA SER A 85 12.16 9.35 -3.53
C SER A 85 11.88 7.93 -3.01
N TYR A 86 12.04 6.90 -3.85
CA TYR A 86 11.65 5.51 -3.58
C TYR A 86 12.35 4.90 -2.36
N GLY A 87 13.58 5.33 -2.06
CA GLY A 87 14.28 4.93 -0.84
C GLY A 87 13.57 5.41 0.44
N GLN A 88 12.98 6.61 0.41
CA GLN A 88 12.19 7.14 1.52
C GLN A 88 10.84 6.43 1.64
N CYS A 89 10.19 6.09 0.51
CA CYS A 89 8.98 5.26 0.51
C CYS A 89 9.21 3.95 1.28
N ARG A 90 10.26 3.21 0.93
CA ARG A 90 10.61 1.95 1.61
C ARG A 90 10.89 2.17 3.10
N LYS A 91 11.69 3.20 3.43
CA LYS A 91 12.08 3.48 4.82
C LYS A 91 10.87 3.81 5.67
N LEU A 92 9.99 4.67 5.19
CA LEU A 92 8.78 5.08 5.91
C LEU A 92 7.81 3.90 6.04
N ALA A 93 7.59 3.12 4.99
CA ALA A 93 6.75 1.93 5.05
C ALA A 93 7.23 0.92 6.11
N ALA A 94 8.54 0.66 6.16
CA ALA A 94 9.14 -0.21 7.16
C ALA A 94 9.02 0.34 8.60
N GLN A 95 9.14 1.65 8.79
CA GLN A 95 8.95 2.30 10.09
C GLN A 95 7.49 2.23 10.53
N ALA A 96 6.57 2.55 9.64
CA ALA A 96 5.13 2.52 9.91
C ALA A 96 4.63 1.09 10.18
N ALA A 97 5.11 0.08 9.45
CA ALA A 97 4.80 -1.32 9.74
C ALA A 97 5.20 -1.70 11.17
N ARG A 98 6.44 -1.38 11.59
CA ARG A 98 6.92 -1.65 12.95
C ARG A 98 6.15 -0.86 14.02
N LEU A 99 5.73 0.36 13.71
CA LEU A 99 4.88 1.14 14.61
C LEU A 99 3.53 0.44 14.81
N GLY A 100 2.87 0.06 13.71
CA GLY A 100 1.59 -0.66 13.77
C GLY A 100 1.68 -1.98 14.54
N GLU A 101 2.70 -2.78 14.28
CA GLU A 101 2.92 -4.08 14.95
C GLU A 101 3.05 -4.00 16.49
N ARG A 102 3.32 -2.82 17.05
CA ARG A 102 3.38 -2.61 18.51
C ARG A 102 2.03 -2.35 19.16
N TYR A 103 1.07 -1.83 18.40
CA TYR A 103 -0.16 -1.28 18.96
C TYR A 103 -1.43 -1.86 18.36
N LEU A 104 -1.35 -2.51 17.20
CA LEU A 104 -2.49 -3.04 16.48
C LEU A 104 -2.36 -4.56 16.31
N GLU A 105 -3.49 -5.22 16.09
CA GLU A 105 -3.52 -6.65 15.81
C GLU A 105 -2.83 -6.98 14.48
N ARG A 106 -2.20 -8.17 14.42
CA ARG A 106 -1.41 -8.63 13.26
C ARG A 106 -2.15 -8.56 11.93
N CYS A 107 -3.46 -8.77 11.94
CA CYS A 107 -4.34 -8.75 10.78
C CYS A 107 -4.92 -7.37 10.48
N HIS A 108 -4.50 -6.33 11.20
CA HIS A 108 -5.03 -4.99 10.96
C HIS A 108 -4.69 -4.52 9.55
N PRO A 109 -5.68 -4.01 8.78
CA PRO A 109 -5.51 -3.60 7.38
C PRO A 109 -4.31 -2.67 7.15
N LEU A 110 -4.11 -1.67 8.00
CA LEU A 110 -3.01 -0.71 7.88
C LEU A 110 -1.63 -1.37 8.03
N ILE A 111 -1.48 -2.38 8.92
CA ILE A 111 -0.22 -3.12 9.04
C ILE A 111 0.07 -3.89 7.75
N LEU A 112 -0.93 -4.61 7.24
CA LEU A 112 -0.79 -5.39 6.01
C LEU A 112 -0.42 -4.48 4.83
N MET A 113 -1.05 -3.30 4.74
CA MET A 113 -0.73 -2.30 3.71
C MET A 113 0.68 -1.72 3.86
N MET A 114 1.15 -1.43 5.08
CA MET A 114 2.52 -0.93 5.28
C MET A 114 3.57 -1.99 4.95
N ARG A 115 3.33 -3.25 5.30
CA ARG A 115 4.19 -4.38 4.93
C ARG A 115 4.18 -4.64 3.42
N ASN A 116 3.03 -4.52 2.78
CA ASN A 116 2.91 -4.56 1.31
C ASN A 116 3.73 -3.45 0.67
N SER A 117 3.60 -2.21 1.16
CA SER A 117 4.38 -1.07 0.66
C SER A 117 5.88 -1.27 0.83
N GLU A 118 6.35 -1.76 1.98
CA GLU A 118 7.78 -2.06 2.18
C GLU A 118 8.29 -3.07 1.14
N ALA A 119 7.55 -4.17 0.93
CA ALA A 119 7.94 -5.21 -0.02
C ALA A 119 7.90 -4.72 -1.48
N TYR A 120 6.89 -3.92 -1.82
CA TYR A 120 6.76 -3.28 -3.13
C TYR A 120 7.95 -2.37 -3.44
N TRP A 121 8.30 -1.46 -2.53
CA TRP A 121 9.42 -0.54 -2.74
C TRP A 121 10.80 -1.24 -2.74
N LEU A 122 10.94 -2.36 -2.03
CA LEU A 122 12.11 -3.24 -2.19
C LEU A 122 12.23 -3.76 -3.63
N ALA A 123 11.13 -4.18 -4.23
CA ALA A 123 11.14 -4.67 -5.60
C ALA A 123 11.44 -3.56 -6.62
N ILE A 124 10.88 -2.36 -6.45
CA ILE A 124 11.19 -1.17 -7.27
C ILE A 124 12.67 -0.79 -7.17
N LEU A 125 13.27 -0.92 -5.99
CA LEU A 125 14.69 -0.65 -5.75
C LEU A 125 15.64 -1.79 -6.21
N GLY A 126 15.13 -2.80 -6.93
CA GLY A 126 15.92 -3.92 -7.42
C GLY A 126 16.28 -4.97 -6.36
N GLN A 127 15.80 -4.84 -5.13
CA GLN A 127 16.07 -5.78 -4.04
C GLN A 127 15.07 -6.96 -4.07
N HIS A 128 15.00 -7.63 -5.22
CA HIS A 128 13.96 -8.61 -5.53
C HIS A 128 13.92 -9.80 -4.58
N ASP A 129 15.06 -10.35 -4.15
CA ASP A 129 15.08 -11.46 -3.20
C ASP A 129 14.53 -11.08 -1.83
N MET A 130 14.80 -9.85 -1.38
CA MET A 130 14.22 -9.34 -0.14
C MET A 130 12.71 -9.11 -0.28
N ALA A 131 12.28 -8.55 -1.40
CA ALA A 131 10.87 -8.37 -1.72
C ALA A 131 10.11 -9.71 -1.72
N ILE A 132 10.66 -10.74 -2.37
CA ILE A 132 10.09 -12.09 -2.40
C ILE A 132 9.92 -12.64 -0.98
N ARG A 133 10.95 -12.55 -0.13
CA ARG A 133 10.87 -13.00 1.27
C ARG A 133 9.79 -12.26 2.05
N LYS A 134 9.72 -10.92 1.91
CA LYS A 134 8.71 -10.09 2.57
C LYS A 134 7.30 -10.43 2.12
N PHE A 135 7.06 -10.55 0.81
CA PHE A 135 5.76 -10.96 0.27
C PHE A 135 5.39 -12.39 0.71
N SER A 136 6.33 -13.33 0.71
CA SER A 136 6.05 -14.70 1.15
C SER A 136 5.62 -14.76 2.62
N ALA A 137 6.27 -14.00 3.50
CA ALA A 137 5.90 -13.89 4.91
C ALA A 137 4.52 -13.23 5.05
N LEU A 138 4.25 -12.13 4.33
CA LEU A 138 2.97 -11.43 4.36
C LEU A 138 1.82 -12.33 3.89
N LEU A 139 1.99 -13.04 2.77
CA LEU A 139 1.01 -13.99 2.25
C LEU A 139 0.74 -15.18 3.18
N ALA A 140 1.77 -15.63 3.90
CA ALA A 140 1.60 -16.67 4.92
C ALA A 140 0.75 -16.17 6.10
N ASP A 141 1.00 -14.93 6.54
CA ASP A 141 0.24 -14.32 7.63
C ASP A 141 -1.23 -14.09 7.27
N MET A 142 -1.50 -13.64 6.05
CA MET A 142 -2.87 -13.39 5.55
C MET A 142 -3.77 -14.63 5.61
N LYS A 143 -3.21 -15.85 5.50
CA LYS A 143 -3.99 -17.09 5.64
C LYS A 143 -4.62 -17.25 7.03
N HIS A 144 -4.11 -16.54 8.01
CA HIS A 144 -4.58 -16.57 9.39
C HIS A 144 -5.39 -15.32 9.76
N CYS A 145 -5.79 -14.51 8.78
CA CYS A 145 -6.55 -13.29 8.97
C CYS A 145 -8.00 -13.49 8.52
N PRO A 146 -8.90 -13.92 9.42
CA PRO A 146 -10.31 -14.10 9.07
C PRO A 146 -10.94 -12.74 8.74
N GLY A 147 -11.80 -12.72 7.72
CA GLY A 147 -12.51 -11.50 7.33
C GLY A 147 -11.63 -10.41 6.69
N LEU A 148 -10.45 -10.78 6.20
CA LEU A 148 -9.61 -9.84 5.47
C LEU A 148 -10.35 -9.28 4.25
N ASP A 149 -10.30 -7.95 4.11
CA ASP A 149 -10.86 -7.24 2.96
C ASP A 149 -10.30 -7.84 1.65
N PRO A 150 -11.15 -8.30 0.72
CA PRO A 150 -10.74 -8.84 -0.55
C PRO A 150 -9.85 -7.90 -1.36
N GLU A 151 -10.10 -6.58 -1.32
CA GLU A 151 -9.29 -5.58 -2.04
C GLU A 151 -7.84 -5.55 -1.53
N ILE A 152 -7.65 -5.62 -0.22
CA ILE A 152 -6.31 -5.68 0.38
C ILE A 152 -5.61 -6.97 -0.03
N SER A 153 -6.33 -8.10 0.00
CA SER A 153 -5.79 -9.39 -0.43
C SER A 153 -5.35 -9.37 -1.90
N ILE A 154 -6.20 -8.86 -2.78
CA ILE A 154 -5.91 -8.75 -4.22
C ILE A 154 -4.70 -7.84 -4.45
N ALA A 155 -4.65 -6.67 -3.82
CA ALA A 155 -3.55 -5.72 -3.96
C ALA A 155 -2.19 -6.34 -3.54
N ILE A 156 -2.16 -7.03 -2.41
CA ILE A 156 -0.93 -7.69 -1.91
C ILE A 156 -0.49 -8.81 -2.85
N ARG A 157 -1.42 -9.66 -3.29
CA ARG A 157 -1.12 -10.77 -4.21
C ARG A 157 -0.65 -10.25 -5.57
N ASN A 158 -1.32 -9.25 -6.13
CA ASN A 158 -0.92 -8.61 -7.37
C ASN A 158 0.52 -8.08 -7.28
N ASN A 159 0.84 -7.34 -6.20
CA ASN A 159 2.18 -6.79 -5.99
C ASN A 159 3.24 -7.87 -5.76
N SER A 160 2.87 -9.01 -5.17
CA SER A 160 3.79 -10.13 -4.90
C SER A 160 4.34 -10.80 -6.17
N ALA A 161 3.66 -10.65 -7.29
CA ALA A 161 4.10 -11.18 -8.58
C ALA A 161 5.23 -10.34 -9.21
N MET A 162 5.33 -9.05 -8.87
CA MET A 162 6.26 -8.11 -9.49
C MET A 162 7.74 -8.53 -9.36
N PRO A 163 8.28 -8.91 -8.19
CA PRO A 163 9.67 -9.32 -8.09
C PRO A 163 9.98 -10.61 -8.88
N TRP A 164 9.00 -11.49 -9.08
CA TRP A 164 9.17 -12.65 -9.97
C TRP A 164 9.27 -12.21 -11.43
N LYS A 165 8.47 -11.24 -11.87
CA LYS A 165 8.53 -10.63 -13.21
C LYS A 165 9.92 -10.03 -13.44
N HIS A 166 10.44 -9.21 -12.54
CA HIS A 166 11.74 -8.55 -12.67
C HIS A 166 12.95 -9.50 -12.59
N THR A 167 12.77 -10.70 -12.07
CA THR A 167 13.83 -11.75 -12.05
C THR A 167 13.71 -12.79 -13.16
N GLY A 168 12.87 -12.52 -14.19
CA GLY A 168 12.69 -13.43 -15.33
C GLY A 168 11.93 -14.72 -14.98
N LYS A 169 11.33 -14.81 -13.80
CA LYS A 169 10.56 -15.99 -13.36
C LYS A 169 9.09 -15.86 -13.80
N TRP A 170 8.91 -15.64 -15.10
CA TRP A 170 7.63 -15.32 -15.74
C TRP A 170 6.50 -16.31 -15.39
N LYS A 171 6.80 -17.62 -15.41
CA LYS A 171 5.83 -18.68 -15.09
C LYS A 171 5.28 -18.55 -13.65
N LYS A 172 6.12 -18.08 -12.71
CA LYS A 172 5.66 -17.84 -11.31
C LYS A 172 4.75 -16.62 -11.22
N ALA A 173 5.14 -15.53 -11.88
CA ALA A 173 4.31 -14.32 -11.92
C ALA A 173 2.96 -14.60 -12.62
N ALA A 174 2.97 -15.27 -13.77
CA ALA A 174 1.77 -15.62 -14.51
C ALA A 174 0.80 -16.50 -13.70
N ARG A 175 1.33 -17.42 -12.87
CA ARG A 175 0.49 -18.23 -11.99
C ARG A 175 -0.30 -17.36 -11.01
N VAL A 176 0.36 -16.42 -10.35
CA VAL A 176 -0.30 -15.50 -9.39
C VAL A 176 -1.41 -14.71 -10.06
N TYR A 177 -1.15 -14.15 -11.25
CA TYR A 177 -2.16 -13.37 -11.96
C TYR A 177 -3.33 -14.22 -12.45
N ARG A 178 -3.08 -15.47 -12.91
CA ARG A 178 -4.16 -16.39 -13.32
C ARG A 178 -5.06 -16.79 -12.14
N GLU A 179 -4.47 -17.07 -10.98
CA GLU A 179 -5.21 -17.37 -9.75
C GLU A 179 -6.09 -16.18 -9.35
N LEU A 180 -5.55 -14.95 -9.38
CA LEU A 180 -6.31 -13.73 -9.10
C LEU A 180 -7.47 -13.55 -10.07
N LEU A 181 -7.23 -13.68 -11.39
CA LEU A 181 -8.27 -13.54 -12.40
C LEU A 181 -9.38 -14.55 -12.23
N SER A 182 -9.03 -15.82 -11.97
CA SER A 182 -10.01 -16.89 -11.73
C SER A 182 -10.94 -16.61 -10.55
N GLU A 183 -10.44 -15.89 -9.52
CA GLU A 183 -11.25 -15.51 -8.36
C GLU A 183 -12.10 -14.25 -8.62
N MET A 184 -11.62 -13.34 -9.46
CA MET A 184 -12.29 -12.07 -9.74
C MET A 184 -13.32 -12.17 -10.87
N GLU A 185 -13.08 -13.05 -11.85
CA GLU A 185 -13.97 -13.24 -13.01
C GLU A 185 -15.34 -13.79 -12.57
N GLY A 186 -16.39 -13.17 -13.05
CA GLY A 186 -17.77 -13.48 -12.67
C GLY A 186 -18.26 -12.83 -11.36
N GLN A 187 -17.36 -12.19 -10.59
CA GLN A 187 -17.71 -11.45 -9.38
C GLN A 187 -17.62 -9.94 -9.56
N ARG A 188 -16.95 -9.48 -10.62
CA ARG A 188 -16.71 -8.08 -10.93
C ARG A 188 -17.18 -7.73 -12.32
N GLU A 189 -17.51 -6.45 -12.52
CA GLU A 189 -17.81 -5.93 -13.86
C GLU A 189 -16.56 -5.98 -14.75
N GLU A 190 -16.77 -6.18 -16.06
CA GLU A 190 -15.64 -6.24 -17.01
C GLU A 190 -14.81 -4.95 -17.06
N ALA A 191 -15.40 -3.81 -16.71
CA ALA A 191 -14.76 -2.50 -16.66
C ALA A 191 -14.07 -2.22 -15.30
N ASP A 192 -14.07 -3.16 -14.34
CA ASP A 192 -13.38 -2.99 -13.06
C ASP A 192 -11.88 -2.75 -13.28
N MET A 193 -11.38 -1.61 -12.76
CA MET A 193 -10.01 -1.19 -12.98
C MET A 193 -8.98 -2.14 -12.38
N THR A 194 -9.32 -2.82 -11.28
CA THR A 194 -8.43 -3.81 -10.65
C THR A 194 -8.35 -5.07 -11.50
N LEU A 195 -9.49 -5.53 -12.04
CA LEU A 195 -9.54 -6.66 -12.97
C LEU A 195 -8.73 -6.38 -14.23
N LEU A 196 -8.91 -5.20 -14.84
CA LEU A 196 -8.14 -4.78 -16.02
C LEU A 196 -6.64 -4.71 -15.71
N THR A 197 -6.24 -4.16 -14.57
CA THR A 197 -4.83 -4.11 -14.14
C THR A 197 -4.22 -5.51 -14.03
N VAL A 198 -4.93 -6.48 -13.47
CA VAL A 198 -4.42 -7.86 -13.34
C VAL A 198 -4.33 -8.52 -14.73
N ARG A 199 -5.29 -8.30 -15.62
CA ARG A 199 -5.26 -8.77 -17.02
C ARG A 199 -4.05 -8.21 -17.78
N ASP A 200 -3.77 -6.91 -17.66
CA ASP A 200 -2.63 -6.26 -18.30
C ASP A 200 -1.29 -6.82 -17.77
N ASN A 201 -1.18 -6.99 -16.45
CA ASN A 201 0.00 -7.59 -15.83
C ASN A 201 0.23 -9.03 -16.33
N LEU A 202 -0.83 -9.83 -16.49
CA LEU A 202 -0.73 -11.18 -17.04
C LEU A 202 -0.30 -11.14 -18.52
N ALA A 203 -0.89 -10.28 -19.33
CA ALA A 203 -0.55 -10.13 -20.74
C ALA A 203 0.94 -9.75 -20.92
N GLU A 204 1.43 -8.81 -20.13
CA GLU A 204 2.84 -8.41 -20.12
C GLU A 204 3.77 -9.58 -19.82
N VAL A 205 3.45 -10.36 -18.78
CA VAL A 205 4.25 -11.51 -18.36
C VAL A 205 4.24 -12.61 -19.41
N LEU A 206 3.10 -12.90 -20.04
CA LEU A 206 3.00 -13.91 -21.08
C LEU A 206 3.72 -13.50 -22.38
N SER A 207 3.72 -12.22 -22.69
CA SER A 207 4.46 -11.69 -23.84
C SER A 207 5.98 -11.82 -23.59
N ALA A 208 6.45 -11.54 -22.38
CA ALA A 208 7.85 -11.69 -22.01
C ALA A 208 8.29 -13.18 -22.01
N ASP A 209 7.48 -14.10 -21.47
CA ASP A 209 7.78 -15.54 -21.43
C ASP A 209 8.00 -16.11 -22.85
N ARG A 210 7.21 -15.64 -23.84
CA ARG A 210 7.35 -16.07 -25.26
C ARG A 210 8.57 -15.50 -25.98
N CYS A 211 9.14 -14.41 -25.49
CA CYS A 211 10.31 -13.79 -26.13
C CYS A 211 11.63 -14.42 -25.65
N TYR A 212 11.60 -15.21 -24.58
CA TYR A 212 12.78 -15.80 -23.95
C TYR A 212 12.79 -17.34 -23.96
N ASP A 213 11.73 -17.99 -24.52
CA ASP A 213 11.73 -19.42 -24.89
C ASP A 213 12.26 -19.57 -26.32
#